data_53bbd1d34e7b26e7505b0ef423e95a31
#
_entry.id   53bbd1d34e7b26e7505b0ef423e95a31
#
_cell.length_a   1.000
_cell.length_b   1.000
_cell.length_c   1.000
_cell.angle_alpha   90.00
_cell.angle_beta   90.00
_cell.angle_gamma   90.00
#
_symmetry.space_group_name_H-M   'P 1'
#
loop_
_entity.id
_entity.type
_entity.pdbx_description
1 polymer ?
#
loop_
_entity_poly.entity_id
_entity_poly.type
_entity_poly.pdbx_seq_one_letter_code
_entity_poly.pdbx_strand_id
1 'polypeptide(L)'
;MAGCVQVPWYATGFRGDQLQAELERVSALSVRYGATGYVVYRGRDDRYKFLQVLEFDDHLDWDRYWAGPEMTDFRIYCQGWFQVPVVYAWNDIVSRGEAVRREPVHAAPADGH
;
A
#
# COMPACT_ATOMS: atom_id res chain seq x y z
N MET A 1 7.48 -17.07 6.24
CA MET A 1 8.13 -16.57 5.01
C MET A 1 7.56 -15.22 4.68
N ALA A 2 8.42 -14.28 4.39
CA ALA A 2 8.01 -12.93 4.07
C ALA A 2 7.23 -12.88 2.77
N GLY A 3 6.20 -12.07 2.76
CA GLY A 3 5.37 -11.89 1.59
C GLY A 3 4.86 -10.48 1.46
N CYS A 4 4.35 -10.20 0.30
CA CYS A 4 3.80 -8.90 -0.06
C CYS A 4 2.35 -9.08 -0.49
N VAL A 5 1.47 -8.32 0.13
CA VAL A 5 0.05 -8.33 -0.24
C VAL A 5 -0.22 -7.10 -1.09
N GLN A 6 -0.90 -7.31 -2.19
CA GLN A 6 -1.33 -6.22 -3.06
C GLN A 6 -2.86 -6.20 -3.06
N VAL A 7 -3.42 -5.07 -2.69
CA VAL A 7 -4.88 -4.90 -2.62
C VAL A 7 -5.24 -3.75 -3.56
N PRO A 8 -5.90 -4.06 -4.68
CA PRO A 8 -6.37 -3.02 -5.58
C PRO A 8 -7.69 -2.45 -5.07
N TRP A 9 -7.78 -1.13 -5.04
CA TRP A 9 -8.99 -0.42 -4.70
C TRP A 9 -9.36 0.49 -5.86
N TYR A 10 -10.61 0.50 -6.23
CA TYR A 10 -11.06 1.40 -7.29
C TYR A 10 -12.17 2.28 -6.75
N ALA A 11 -11.89 3.58 -6.65
CA ALA A 11 -12.83 4.52 -6.05
C ALA A 11 -14.05 4.72 -6.94
N THR A 12 -15.18 4.95 -6.32
CA THR A 12 -16.39 5.38 -7.02
C THR A 12 -16.35 6.89 -7.27
N GLY A 13 -17.29 7.39 -8.04
CA GLY A 13 -17.27 8.77 -8.49
C GLY A 13 -17.14 9.78 -7.35
N PHE A 14 -16.19 10.70 -7.48
CA PHE A 14 -15.94 11.79 -6.54
C PHE A 14 -15.46 11.35 -5.15
N ARG A 15 -15.10 10.08 -4.97
CA ARG A 15 -14.65 9.56 -3.68
C ARG A 15 -13.16 9.30 -3.60
N GLY A 16 -12.42 9.60 -4.68
CA GLY A 16 -11.00 9.29 -4.74
C GLY A 16 -10.17 9.90 -3.61
N ASP A 17 -10.34 11.19 -3.35
CA ASP A 17 -9.55 11.87 -2.32
C ASP A 17 -9.91 11.39 -0.92
N GLN A 18 -11.19 11.14 -0.67
CA GLN A 18 -11.65 10.62 0.61
C GLN A 18 -11.12 9.21 0.84
N LEU A 19 -11.17 8.37 -0.18
CA LEU A 19 -10.64 7.01 -0.09
C LEU A 19 -9.14 7.02 0.14
N GLN A 20 -8.43 7.92 -0.53
CA GLN A 20 -6.99 8.05 -0.32
C GLN A 20 -6.65 8.30 1.15
N ALA A 21 -7.33 9.28 1.76
CA ALA A 21 -7.08 9.62 3.16
C ALA A 21 -7.30 8.42 4.08
N GLU A 22 -8.36 7.66 3.83
CA GLU A 22 -8.66 6.48 4.64
C GLU A 22 -7.67 5.35 4.39
N LEU A 23 -7.25 5.14 3.15
CA LEU A 23 -6.23 4.13 2.84
C LEU A 23 -4.89 4.47 3.49
N GLU A 24 -4.52 5.75 3.50
CA GLU A 24 -3.31 6.20 4.19
C GLU A 24 -3.39 5.84 5.68
N ARG A 25 -4.52 6.13 6.29
CA ARG A 25 -4.72 5.88 7.71
C ARG A 25 -4.67 4.40 8.06
N VAL A 26 -5.44 3.58 7.36
CA VAL A 26 -5.51 2.16 7.69
C VAL A 26 -4.24 1.40 7.30
N SER A 27 -3.52 1.88 6.28
CA SER A 27 -2.25 1.26 5.91
C SER A 27 -1.21 1.46 7.00
N ALA A 28 -1.17 2.65 7.60
CA ALA A 28 -0.26 2.91 8.72
C ALA A 28 -0.56 2.02 9.92
N LEU A 29 -1.83 1.67 10.14
CA LEU A 29 -2.22 0.78 11.24
C LEU A 29 -1.72 -0.65 11.05
N SER A 30 -1.36 -1.04 9.84
CA SER A 30 -0.88 -2.40 9.58
C SER A 30 0.38 -2.74 10.37
N VAL A 31 1.16 -1.74 10.75
CA VAL A 31 2.39 -1.94 11.53
C VAL A 31 2.07 -2.57 12.88
N ARG A 32 0.92 -2.24 13.47
CA ARG A 32 0.49 -2.84 14.74
C ARG A 32 0.25 -4.34 14.62
N TYR A 33 0.02 -4.82 13.42
CA TYR A 33 -0.23 -6.24 13.13
C TYR A 33 1.01 -6.95 12.62
N GLY A 34 2.14 -6.27 12.57
CA GLY A 34 3.39 -6.90 12.17
C GLY A 34 3.84 -6.57 10.76
N ALA A 35 3.18 -5.63 10.08
CA ALA A 35 3.66 -5.21 8.77
C ALA A 35 5.07 -4.62 8.90
N THR A 36 5.96 -5.05 8.01
CA THR A 36 7.34 -4.55 7.98
C THR A 36 7.48 -3.36 7.05
N GLY A 37 6.46 -3.12 6.23
CA GLY A 37 6.42 -1.96 5.36
C GLY A 37 5.10 -1.88 4.64
N TYR A 38 4.78 -0.69 4.14
CA TYR A 38 3.58 -0.49 3.34
C TYR A 38 3.77 0.67 2.38
N VAL A 39 3.06 0.63 1.27
CA VAL A 39 3.01 1.72 0.30
C VAL A 39 1.60 1.78 -0.26
N VAL A 40 1.10 2.97 -0.46
CA VAL A 40 -0.17 3.17 -1.16
C VAL A 40 0.13 3.96 -2.43
N TYR A 41 -0.19 3.36 -3.56
CA TYR A 41 -0.05 4.01 -4.86
C TYR A 41 -1.39 4.51 -5.33
N ARG A 42 -1.39 5.62 -6.01
CA ARG A 42 -2.57 6.12 -6.71
C ARG A 42 -2.23 6.32 -8.18
N GLY A 43 -3.08 5.84 -9.07
CA GLY A 43 -2.84 5.96 -10.50
C GLY A 43 -2.71 7.42 -10.92
N ARG A 44 -1.72 7.70 -11.77
CA ARG A 44 -1.54 9.04 -12.32
C ARG A 44 -2.49 9.27 -13.49
N ASP A 45 -2.65 8.25 -14.32
CA ASP A 45 -3.52 8.31 -15.48
C ASP A 45 -4.97 8.04 -15.13
N ASP A 46 -5.19 7.25 -14.09
CA ASP A 46 -6.52 6.95 -13.57
C ASP A 46 -6.54 7.25 -12.08
N ARG A 47 -7.06 8.41 -11.71
CA ARG A 47 -7.05 8.91 -10.33
C ARG A 47 -8.01 8.17 -9.40
N TYR A 48 -8.82 7.28 -9.91
CA TYR A 48 -9.69 6.42 -9.10
C TYR A 48 -9.03 5.12 -8.70
N LYS A 49 -7.86 4.83 -9.27
CA LYS A 49 -7.19 3.55 -9.08
C LYS A 49 -6.14 3.66 -7.98
N PHE A 50 -6.23 2.77 -7.00
CA PHE A 50 -5.27 2.68 -5.90
C PHE A 50 -4.71 1.28 -5.81
N LEU A 51 -3.47 1.18 -5.37
CA LEU A 51 -2.85 -0.10 -5.05
C LEU A 51 -2.24 0.03 -3.66
N GLN A 52 -2.78 -0.73 -2.72
CA GLN A 52 -2.26 -0.82 -1.37
C GLN A 52 -1.32 -2.02 -1.32
N VAL A 53 -0.08 -1.78 -0.92
CA VAL A 53 0.95 -2.82 -0.86
C VAL A 53 1.45 -2.89 0.56
N LEU A 54 1.41 -4.08 1.15
CA LEU A 54 1.83 -4.30 2.52
C LEU A 54 2.75 -5.52 2.57
N GLU A 55 3.76 -5.45 3.42
CA GLU A 55 4.71 -6.56 3.58
C GLU A 55 4.62 -7.11 4.99
N PHE A 56 4.59 -8.42 5.10
CA PHE A 56 4.54 -9.14 6.37
C PHE A 56 5.52 -10.29 6.33
N ASP A 57 6.12 -10.60 7.47
CA ASP A 57 6.95 -11.80 7.58
C ASP A 57 6.10 -13.06 7.63
N ASP A 58 4.87 -12.94 8.14
CA ASP A 58 3.99 -14.08 8.35
C ASP A 58 2.62 -13.78 7.76
N HIS A 59 2.14 -14.71 6.94
CA HIS A 59 0.81 -14.60 6.32
C HIS A 59 -0.29 -14.46 7.38
N LEU A 60 -0.11 -15.08 8.54
CA LEU A 60 -1.09 -15.00 9.61
C LEU A 60 -1.28 -13.56 10.12
N ASP A 61 -0.20 -12.78 10.13
CA ASP A 61 -0.30 -11.36 10.53
C ASP A 61 -1.15 -10.58 9.53
N TRP A 62 -1.02 -10.89 8.24
CA TRP A 62 -1.91 -10.31 7.24
C TRP A 62 -3.36 -10.68 7.49
N ASP A 63 -3.62 -11.96 7.76
CA ASP A 63 -4.99 -12.42 8.01
C ASP A 63 -5.60 -11.69 9.21
N ARG A 64 -4.83 -11.49 10.27
CA ARG A 64 -5.28 -10.76 11.44
C ARG A 64 -5.58 -9.31 11.13
N TYR A 65 -4.74 -8.68 10.34
CA TYR A 65 -4.94 -7.29 9.94
C TYR A 65 -6.21 -7.16 9.09
N TRP A 66 -6.34 -7.98 8.06
CA TRP A 66 -7.47 -7.89 7.13
C TRP A 66 -8.80 -8.17 7.83
N ALA A 67 -8.83 -9.16 8.71
CA ALA A 67 -10.04 -9.53 9.44
C ALA A 67 -10.20 -8.73 10.75
N GLY A 68 -9.23 -7.90 11.09
CA GLY A 68 -9.24 -7.15 12.34
C GLY A 68 -10.26 -6.02 12.33
N PRO A 69 -10.48 -5.43 13.53
CA PRO A 69 -11.52 -4.40 13.68
C PRO A 69 -11.27 -3.16 12.85
N GLU A 70 -10.02 -2.73 12.72
CA GLU A 70 -9.72 -1.49 11.99
C GLU A 70 -10.06 -1.61 10.51
N MET A 71 -9.70 -2.72 9.87
CA MET A 71 -10.01 -2.93 8.47
C MET A 71 -11.49 -3.24 8.26
N THR A 72 -12.11 -3.92 9.21
CA THR A 72 -13.55 -4.16 9.16
C THR A 72 -14.31 -2.84 9.24
N ASP A 73 -13.95 -2.00 10.20
CA ASP A 73 -14.57 -0.68 10.36
C ASP A 73 -14.33 0.20 9.13
N PHE A 74 -13.13 0.15 8.57
CA PHE A 74 -12.80 0.88 7.35
C PHE A 74 -13.74 0.46 6.20
N ARG A 75 -13.90 -0.84 6.00
CA ARG A 75 -14.75 -1.32 4.90
C ARG A 75 -16.21 -0.94 5.09
N ILE A 76 -16.68 -0.92 6.33
CA ILE A 76 -18.04 -0.49 6.64
C ILE A 76 -18.21 1.01 6.43
N TYR A 77 -17.28 1.79 6.98
CA TYR A 77 -17.33 3.25 6.89
C TYR A 77 -17.25 3.73 5.44
N CYS A 78 -16.38 3.11 4.66
CA CYS A 78 -16.17 3.48 3.26
C CYS A 78 -17.04 2.71 2.29
N GLN A 79 -18.07 2.04 2.78
CA GLN A 79 -18.97 1.28 1.92
C GLN A 79 -19.55 2.20 0.84
N GLY A 80 -19.43 1.77 -0.41
CA GLY A 80 -19.89 2.58 -1.53
C GLY A 80 -18.84 3.54 -2.07
N TRP A 81 -17.68 3.69 -1.40
CA TRP A 81 -16.59 4.54 -1.88
C TRP A 81 -15.67 3.80 -2.83
N PHE A 82 -15.76 2.49 -2.88
CA PHE A 82 -14.92 1.67 -3.74
C PHE A 82 -15.74 0.55 -4.36
N GLN A 83 -15.25 0.05 -5.48
CA GLN A 83 -15.91 -1.03 -6.20
C GLN A 83 -15.63 -2.38 -5.54
N VAL A 84 -16.61 -3.24 -5.58
CA VAL A 84 -16.52 -4.61 -5.06
C VAL A 84 -16.69 -5.60 -6.20
N PRO A 85 -16.11 -6.81 -6.10
CA PRO A 85 -15.34 -7.30 -4.97
C PRO A 85 -13.93 -6.75 -4.94
N VAL A 86 -13.35 -6.69 -3.74
CA VAL A 86 -11.95 -6.34 -3.55
C VAL A 86 -11.19 -7.65 -3.38
N VAL A 87 -10.26 -7.92 -4.28
CA VAL A 87 -9.53 -9.18 -4.29
C VAL A 87 -8.05 -8.87 -4.10
N TYR A 88 -7.49 -9.31 -2.99
CA TYR A 88 -6.07 -9.13 -2.73
C TYR A 88 -5.28 -10.34 -3.22
N ALA A 89 -3.99 -10.16 -3.40
CA ALA A 89 -3.08 -11.23 -3.77
C ALA A 89 -1.90 -11.26 -2.82
N TRP A 90 -1.57 -12.45 -2.33
CA TRP A 90 -0.37 -12.68 -1.55
C TRP A 90 0.74 -13.13 -2.48
N ASN A 91 1.88 -12.47 -2.39
CA ASN A 91 3.01 -12.74 -3.25
C ASN A 91 4.23 -13.08 -2.41
N ASP A 92 4.99 -14.07 -2.83
CA ASP A 92 6.31 -14.31 -2.23
C ASP A 92 7.26 -13.20 -2.69
N ILE A 93 8.09 -12.72 -1.77
CA ILE A 93 9.14 -11.78 -2.14
C ILE A 93 10.34 -12.61 -2.55
N VAL A 94 10.54 -12.73 -3.86
CA VAL A 94 11.61 -13.58 -4.39
C VAL A 94 12.92 -12.83 -4.57
N SER A 95 12.88 -11.51 -4.59
CA SER A 95 14.08 -10.70 -4.71
C SER A 95 13.78 -9.29 -4.21
N ARG A 96 14.70 -8.75 -3.46
CA ARG A 96 14.59 -7.40 -2.94
C ARG A 96 15.96 -6.73 -3.05
N GLY A 97 15.95 -5.48 -3.41
CA GLY A 97 17.15 -4.68 -3.43
C GLY A 97 16.85 -3.27 -2.99
N GLU A 98 17.88 -2.59 -2.52
CA GLU A 98 17.74 -1.22 -2.07
C GLU A 98 19.00 -0.48 -2.44
N ALA A 99 18.83 0.65 -3.11
CA ALA A 99 19.98 1.46 -3.50
C ALA A 99 20.31 2.44 -2.39
N VAL A 100 21.59 2.53 -2.06
CA VAL A 100 22.04 3.56 -1.14
C VAL A 100 21.94 4.89 -1.84
N ARG A 101 21.30 5.87 -1.17
CA ARG A 101 21.19 7.20 -1.73
C ARG A 101 22.56 7.85 -1.78
N ARG A 102 22.90 8.39 -2.93
CA ARG A 102 24.17 9.06 -3.14
C ARG A 102 23.97 10.53 -3.39
N GLU A 103 25.02 11.29 -3.15
CA GLU A 103 25.08 12.63 -3.66
C GLU A 103 25.00 12.58 -5.19
N PRO A 104 24.27 13.51 -5.80
CA PRO A 104 24.20 13.52 -7.26
C PRO A 104 25.58 13.64 -7.87
N VAL A 105 25.91 12.71 -8.75
CA VAL A 105 27.23 12.71 -9.39
C VAL A 105 27.42 13.96 -10.22
N HIS A 106 26.39 14.42 -10.87
CA HIS A 106 26.46 15.64 -11.67
C HIS A 106 26.71 16.88 -10.84
N ALA A 107 26.50 16.80 -9.57
CA ALA A 107 26.82 17.91 -8.69
C ALA A 107 28.32 18.04 -8.49
N ALA A 108 29.03 17.00 -8.86
CA ALA A 108 30.44 17.07 -8.81
C ALA A 108 30.94 17.65 -10.08
N PRO A 109 31.09 17.96 -10.67
CA PRO A 109 31.59 18.15 -11.56
C PRO A 109 31.83 18.72 -12.18
N ALA A 110 31.70 18.77 -12.20
CA ALA A 110 31.81 18.93 -12.67
C ALA A 110 32.63 18.73 -13.12
N ASP A 111 32.76 18.31 -13.35
CA ASP A 111 33.23 18.06 -13.54
C ASP A 111 33.73 18.13 -13.94
N GLY A 112 33.77 18.34 -14.11
CA GLY A 112 33.85 18.53 -14.37
C GLY A 112 34.11 18.36 -14.58
N HIS A 113 34.26 18.35 -14.64
CA HIS A 113 34.16 18.36 -14.64
C HIS A 113 34.34 18.51 -14.79
#